data_a83d84ae854772660cc883a3ad0a1ead
#
_entry.id   a83d84ae854772660cc883a3ad0a1ead
#
_cell.length_a   1.000
_cell.length_b   1.000
_cell.length_c   1.000
_cell.angle_alpha   90.00
_cell.angle_beta   90.00
_cell.angle_gamma   90.00
#
_symmetry.space_group_name_H-M   'P 1'
#
loop_
_entity.id
_entity.type
_entity.pdbx_description
1 polymer ?
#
loop_
_entity_poly.entity_id
_entity_poly.type
_entity_poly.pdbx_seq_one_letter_code
_entity_poly.pdbx_strand_id
1 'polypeptide(L)'
;MSISSDPIPTTSAVDVIEKIVYDFVKPLGFRRFRRTLHRFVEGDISQVIHFQNGCPQKGIPGLLWVNLGIRVPECQEKTFTPSLPLKKYYQEYQCNIRTTLSFCTEGKDVPYRLWKSPQKIAADIICKLEQSVLPVFDILNSRDAILKYREDYPRFDQMNHLVLLEAAMIWGRRGDFPEACGLFRRYYAQVMEERKSASENGRKIYLEKGQSLSYLNERTGKTETVLAEKSGYYTIFHSPQAHLEYLKQLASQLNIPLENL
;
A
#
# COMPACT_ATOMS: atom_id res chain seq x y z
N MET A 1 -23.36 -3.58 -44.22
CA MET A 1 -22.63 -4.52 -43.34
C MET A 1 -22.59 -3.94 -41.95
N SER A 2 -23.46 -4.41 -41.06
CA SER A 2 -23.42 -4.00 -39.66
C SER A 2 -22.34 -4.80 -38.96
N ILE A 3 -21.31 -4.09 -38.49
CA ILE A 3 -20.28 -4.69 -37.64
C ILE A 3 -20.95 -4.99 -36.30
N SER A 4 -21.16 -6.28 -36.02
CA SER A 4 -21.59 -6.77 -34.71
C SER A 4 -20.54 -6.31 -33.69
N SER A 5 -20.89 -5.36 -32.85
CA SER A 5 -20.06 -4.91 -31.74
C SER A 5 -20.38 -5.74 -30.51
N ASP A 6 -20.16 -7.06 -30.57
CA ASP A 6 -20.23 -7.85 -29.35
C ASP A 6 -19.17 -7.35 -28.36
N PRO A 7 -19.53 -7.09 -27.10
CA PRO A 7 -18.59 -6.59 -26.13
C PRO A 7 -17.48 -7.62 -25.92
N ILE A 8 -16.22 -7.21 -26.11
CA ILE A 8 -15.05 -8.04 -25.83
C ILE A 8 -15.15 -8.51 -24.36
N PRO A 9 -15.03 -9.81 -24.07
CA PRO A 9 -15.02 -10.29 -22.70
C PRO A 9 -14.01 -9.49 -21.85
N THR A 10 -14.40 -9.07 -20.67
CA THR A 10 -13.59 -8.19 -19.79
C THR A 10 -12.20 -8.74 -19.53
N THR A 11 -12.06 -10.06 -19.40
CA THR A 11 -10.76 -10.74 -19.24
C THR A 11 -9.88 -10.55 -20.47
N SER A 12 -10.45 -10.71 -21.68
CA SER A 12 -9.73 -10.50 -22.93
C SER A 12 -9.30 -9.05 -23.14
N ALA A 13 -10.12 -8.08 -22.74
CA ALA A 13 -9.77 -6.67 -22.82
C ALA A 13 -8.57 -6.32 -21.92
N VAL A 14 -8.55 -6.85 -20.70
CA VAL A 14 -7.41 -6.64 -19.76
C VAL A 14 -6.15 -7.31 -20.28
N ASP A 15 -6.25 -8.51 -20.87
CA ASP A 15 -5.08 -9.22 -21.41
C ASP A 15 -4.45 -8.44 -22.56
N VAL A 16 -5.26 -7.78 -23.40
CA VAL A 16 -4.78 -6.88 -24.47
C VAL A 16 -4.09 -5.66 -23.89
N ILE A 17 -4.72 -4.97 -22.91
CA ILE A 17 -4.15 -3.81 -22.24
C ILE A 17 -2.82 -4.17 -21.60
N GLU A 18 -2.80 -5.23 -20.81
CA GLU A 18 -1.60 -5.70 -20.12
C GLU A 18 -0.46 -6.03 -21.07
N LYS A 19 -0.77 -6.70 -22.20
CA LYS A 19 0.24 -7.01 -23.20
C LYS A 19 0.87 -5.75 -23.79
N ILE A 20 0.06 -4.78 -24.19
CA ILE A 20 0.55 -3.52 -24.78
C ILE A 20 1.41 -2.75 -23.77
N VAL A 21 0.96 -2.64 -22.51
CA VAL A 21 1.72 -1.97 -21.46
C VAL A 21 3.00 -2.73 -21.15
N TYR A 22 2.96 -4.06 -21.09
CA TYR A 22 4.16 -4.87 -20.88
C TYR A 22 5.20 -4.69 -21.98
N ASP A 23 4.78 -4.70 -23.25
CA ASP A 23 5.69 -4.49 -24.39
C ASP A 23 6.40 -3.13 -24.28
N PHE A 24 5.73 -2.10 -23.73
CA PHE A 24 6.32 -0.77 -23.48
C PHE A 24 7.34 -0.80 -22.31
N VAL A 25 7.01 -1.42 -21.16
CA VAL A 25 7.90 -1.39 -20.00
C VAL A 25 8.98 -2.50 -19.98
N LYS A 26 8.85 -3.50 -20.84
CA LYS A 26 9.82 -4.60 -20.94
C LYS A 26 11.26 -4.13 -21.18
N PRO A 27 11.55 -3.18 -22.10
CA PRO A 27 12.90 -2.64 -22.29
C PRO A 27 13.46 -1.93 -21.05
N LEU A 28 12.58 -1.48 -20.13
CA LEU A 28 12.94 -0.84 -18.86
C LEU A 28 13.25 -1.84 -17.74
N GLY A 29 13.36 -3.13 -18.07
CA GLY A 29 13.71 -4.20 -17.13
C GLY A 29 12.54 -4.85 -16.42
N PHE A 30 11.30 -4.47 -16.72
CA PHE A 30 10.14 -5.14 -16.15
C PHE A 30 9.96 -6.55 -16.71
N ARG A 31 9.59 -7.49 -15.83
CA ARG A 31 9.22 -8.85 -16.15
C ARG A 31 7.76 -9.10 -15.79
N ARG A 32 7.08 -9.93 -16.57
CA ARG A 32 5.67 -10.24 -16.35
C ARG A 32 5.52 -11.53 -15.53
N PHE A 33 4.67 -11.48 -14.52
CA PHE A 33 4.15 -12.65 -13.84
C PHE A 33 2.63 -12.50 -13.61
N ARG A 34 1.83 -13.30 -14.31
CA ARG A 34 0.36 -13.17 -14.34
C ARG A 34 -0.01 -11.73 -14.72
N ARG A 35 -0.81 -11.04 -13.89
CA ARG A 35 -1.25 -9.64 -14.06
C ARG A 35 -0.36 -8.61 -13.36
N THR A 36 0.86 -9.00 -13.05
CA THR A 36 1.83 -8.16 -12.36
C THR A 36 3.08 -8.01 -13.21
N LEU A 37 3.48 -6.77 -13.44
CA LEU A 37 4.77 -6.41 -14.02
C LEU A 37 5.67 -5.96 -12.87
N HIS A 38 6.90 -6.45 -12.82
CA HIS A 38 7.82 -6.14 -11.75
C HIS A 38 9.25 -6.02 -12.28
N ARG A 39 10.03 -5.12 -11.65
CA ARG A 39 11.49 -5.06 -11.81
C ARG A 39 12.14 -4.98 -10.45
N PHE A 40 13.34 -5.54 -10.33
CA PHE A 40 14.17 -5.40 -9.15
C PHE A 40 15.20 -4.30 -9.36
N VAL A 41 15.39 -3.48 -8.32
CA VAL A 41 16.39 -2.43 -8.24
C VAL A 41 17.15 -2.57 -6.93
N GLU A 42 18.38 -2.09 -6.85
CA GLU A 42 19.27 -2.28 -5.70
C GLU A 42 19.29 -3.74 -5.18
N GLY A 43 19.20 -4.70 -6.12
CA GLY A 43 19.26 -6.14 -5.85
C GLY A 43 17.94 -6.77 -5.38
N ASP A 44 17.21 -6.19 -4.45
CA ASP A 44 16.07 -6.79 -3.78
C ASP A 44 14.84 -5.88 -3.58
N ILE A 45 14.96 -4.58 -3.81
CA ILE A 45 13.80 -3.67 -3.89
C ILE A 45 13.01 -4.01 -5.14
N SER A 46 11.70 -4.23 -5.00
CA SER A 46 10.83 -4.57 -6.13
C SER A 46 9.86 -3.44 -6.43
N GLN A 47 9.87 -2.96 -7.68
CA GLN A 47 8.89 -2.03 -8.23
C GLN A 47 7.82 -2.81 -8.98
N VAL A 48 6.56 -2.49 -8.73
CA VAL A 48 5.42 -3.32 -9.15
C VAL A 48 4.35 -2.47 -9.83
N ILE A 49 3.85 -2.97 -10.97
CA ILE A 49 2.64 -2.49 -11.66
C ILE A 49 1.69 -3.68 -11.73
N HIS A 50 0.50 -3.57 -11.14
CA HIS A 50 -0.47 -4.66 -11.08
C HIS A 50 -1.81 -4.27 -11.69
N PHE A 51 -2.35 -5.12 -12.57
CA PHE A 51 -3.65 -4.94 -13.22
C PHE A 51 -4.72 -5.70 -12.44
N GLN A 52 -5.56 -4.98 -11.71
CA GLN A 52 -6.62 -5.54 -10.90
C GLN A 52 -7.98 -5.39 -11.58
N ASN A 53 -8.60 -6.51 -11.96
CA ASN A 53 -9.97 -6.53 -12.44
C ASN A 53 -10.97 -6.27 -11.33
N GLY A 54 -12.02 -5.55 -11.63
CA GLY A 54 -13.21 -5.50 -10.81
C GLY A 54 -13.82 -6.90 -10.62
N CYS A 55 -14.41 -7.14 -9.45
CA CYS A 55 -15.01 -8.42 -9.10
C CYS A 55 -16.50 -8.42 -9.46
N PRO A 56 -16.96 -9.24 -10.44
CA PRO A 56 -18.37 -9.32 -10.82
C PRO A 56 -19.30 -9.71 -9.66
N GLN A 57 -18.83 -10.60 -8.78
CA GLN A 57 -19.59 -11.04 -7.60
C GLN A 57 -19.84 -9.91 -6.58
N LYS A 58 -19.03 -8.84 -6.63
CA LYS A 58 -19.20 -7.62 -5.82
C LYS A 58 -19.94 -6.50 -6.58
N GLY A 59 -20.56 -6.81 -7.73
CA GLY A 59 -21.31 -5.83 -8.52
C GLY A 59 -20.45 -4.78 -9.23
N ILE A 60 -19.15 -5.05 -9.45
CA ILE A 60 -18.19 -4.14 -10.11
C ILE A 60 -17.51 -4.77 -11.34
N PRO A 61 -18.28 -5.31 -12.32
CA PRO A 61 -17.72 -5.85 -13.56
C PRO A 61 -17.25 -4.72 -14.47
N GLY A 62 -16.32 -5.05 -15.36
CA GLY A 62 -15.88 -4.12 -16.40
C GLY A 62 -15.05 -2.93 -15.93
N LEU A 63 -14.47 -3.02 -14.74
CA LEU A 63 -13.55 -2.03 -14.18
C LEU A 63 -12.13 -2.59 -14.09
N LEU A 64 -11.14 -1.71 -14.27
CA LEU A 64 -9.72 -2.05 -14.16
C LEU A 64 -9.01 -0.99 -13.32
N TRP A 65 -8.36 -1.41 -12.24
CA TRP A 65 -7.39 -0.60 -11.50
C TRP A 65 -5.97 -0.97 -11.93
N VAL A 66 -5.12 0.04 -12.02
CA VAL A 66 -3.67 -0.14 -12.19
C VAL A 66 -3.03 0.26 -10.87
N ASN A 67 -2.65 -0.73 -10.07
CA ASN A 67 -2.03 -0.55 -8.78
C ASN A 67 -0.51 -0.48 -8.94
N LEU A 68 0.12 0.39 -8.18
CA LEU A 68 1.56 0.65 -8.19
C LEU A 68 2.15 0.37 -6.81
N GLY A 69 3.38 -0.12 -6.76
CA GLY A 69 4.02 -0.32 -5.48
C GLY A 69 5.54 -0.40 -5.55
N ILE A 70 6.18 -0.06 -4.44
CA ILE A 70 7.59 -0.34 -4.18
C ILE A 70 7.66 -1.19 -2.92
N ARG A 71 8.29 -2.34 -3.02
CA ARG A 71 8.54 -3.23 -1.89
C ARG A 71 9.97 -3.08 -1.43
N VAL A 72 10.14 -2.68 -0.18
CA VAL A 72 11.41 -2.76 0.54
C VAL A 72 11.32 -3.96 1.48
N PRO A 73 12.20 -4.96 1.37
CA PRO A 73 12.09 -6.23 2.10
C PRO A 73 11.89 -6.07 3.60
N GLU A 74 12.72 -5.30 4.26
CA GLU A 74 12.69 -5.06 5.70
C GLU A 74 11.38 -4.43 6.17
N CYS A 75 10.80 -3.53 5.40
CA CYS A 75 9.53 -2.87 5.72
C CYS A 75 8.36 -3.84 5.60
N GLN A 76 8.40 -4.72 4.59
CA GLN A 76 7.35 -5.73 4.38
C GLN A 76 7.42 -6.86 5.40
N GLU A 77 8.60 -7.29 5.78
CA GLU A 77 8.81 -8.34 6.78
C GLU A 77 8.52 -7.86 8.20
N LYS A 78 8.47 -6.54 8.41
CA LYS A 78 8.18 -5.91 9.69
C LYS A 78 9.10 -6.39 10.81
N THR A 79 10.39 -6.53 10.50
CA THR A 79 11.41 -6.99 11.45
C THR A 79 12.77 -6.40 11.10
N PHE A 80 13.60 -6.18 12.12
CA PHE A 80 14.98 -5.72 11.95
C PHE A 80 15.93 -6.86 11.54
N THR A 81 15.51 -8.12 11.66
CA THR A 81 16.32 -9.29 11.28
C THR A 81 15.87 -9.85 9.93
N PRO A 82 16.79 -10.21 9.03
CA PRO A 82 16.45 -10.88 7.78
C PRO A 82 15.77 -12.23 8.04
N SER A 83 14.63 -12.48 7.43
CA SER A 83 13.87 -13.68 7.72
C SER A 83 13.51 -14.52 6.50
N LEU A 84 13.37 -13.94 5.32
CA LEU A 84 12.83 -14.67 4.18
C LEU A 84 13.71 -14.58 2.93
N PRO A 85 13.86 -15.66 2.17
CA PRO A 85 14.55 -15.65 0.89
C PRO A 85 13.79 -14.78 -0.12
N LEU A 86 14.55 -14.14 -1.02
CA LEU A 86 14.02 -13.34 -2.11
C LEU A 86 13.15 -14.20 -3.03
N LYS A 87 11.90 -13.78 -3.27
CA LYS A 87 11.01 -14.43 -4.23
C LYS A 87 11.28 -13.92 -5.65
N LYS A 88 10.90 -14.71 -6.64
CA LYS A 88 11.01 -14.33 -8.07
C LYS A 88 10.10 -13.16 -8.45
N TYR A 89 9.03 -12.89 -7.68
CA TYR A 89 8.07 -11.81 -7.92
C TYR A 89 7.30 -11.51 -6.63
N TYR A 90 6.71 -10.31 -6.58
CA TYR A 90 5.85 -9.86 -5.50
C TYR A 90 4.55 -9.27 -6.05
N GLN A 91 3.47 -9.40 -5.28
CA GLN A 91 2.20 -8.76 -5.56
C GLN A 91 2.20 -7.33 -5.01
N GLU A 92 1.38 -6.45 -5.58
CA GLU A 92 1.29 -5.05 -5.16
C GLU A 92 0.92 -4.93 -3.67
N TYR A 93 0.00 -5.74 -3.14
CA TYR A 93 -0.38 -5.72 -1.72
C TYR A 93 0.76 -6.11 -0.76
N GLN A 94 1.88 -6.63 -1.27
CA GLN A 94 3.10 -6.92 -0.53
C GLN A 94 4.10 -5.75 -0.58
N CYS A 95 3.75 -4.63 -1.21
CA CYS A 95 4.55 -3.43 -1.23
C CYS A 95 4.22 -2.57 -0.01
N ASN A 96 5.22 -1.88 0.50
CA ASN A 96 5.05 -0.95 1.63
C ASN A 96 4.76 0.49 1.15
N ILE A 97 5.29 0.90 0.00
CA ILE A 97 4.92 2.14 -0.68
C ILE A 97 3.88 1.77 -1.75
N ARG A 98 2.66 2.31 -1.67
CA ARG A 98 1.54 1.87 -2.50
C ARG A 98 0.65 3.01 -2.93
N THR A 99 0.18 2.93 -4.19
CA THR A 99 -0.80 3.86 -4.75
C THR A 99 -1.55 3.21 -5.92
N THR A 100 -2.52 3.91 -6.50
CA THR A 100 -3.07 3.58 -7.83
C THR A 100 -2.60 4.58 -8.86
N LEU A 101 -2.58 4.19 -10.13
CA LEU A 101 -2.16 5.07 -11.23
C LEU A 101 -2.99 6.35 -11.26
N SER A 102 -4.31 6.24 -11.11
CA SER A 102 -5.21 7.38 -11.11
C SER A 102 -5.01 8.29 -9.90
N PHE A 103 -4.78 7.72 -8.70
CA PHE A 103 -4.50 8.54 -7.52
C PHE A 103 -3.16 9.28 -7.65
N CYS A 104 -2.13 8.60 -8.13
CA CYS A 104 -0.82 9.20 -8.37
C CYS A 104 -0.90 10.40 -9.33
N THR A 105 -1.64 10.26 -10.42
CA THR A 105 -1.72 11.28 -11.48
C THR A 105 -2.79 12.35 -11.22
N GLU A 106 -3.97 11.96 -10.73
CA GLU A 106 -5.16 12.81 -10.65
C GLU A 106 -5.59 13.14 -9.21
N GLY A 107 -4.97 12.48 -8.20
CA GLY A 107 -5.34 12.63 -6.79
C GLY A 107 -6.67 11.95 -6.42
N LYS A 108 -7.20 11.11 -7.29
CA LYS A 108 -8.47 10.38 -7.09
C LYS A 108 -8.32 8.93 -7.54
N ASP A 109 -8.87 8.00 -6.78
CA ASP A 109 -8.85 6.59 -7.16
C ASP A 109 -10.02 6.27 -8.11
N VAL A 110 -9.78 6.39 -9.41
CA VAL A 110 -10.78 6.17 -10.48
C VAL A 110 -10.34 5.01 -11.37
N PRO A 111 -11.15 3.94 -11.48
CA PRO A 111 -10.83 2.82 -12.36
C PRO A 111 -11.09 3.12 -13.83
N TYR A 112 -10.38 2.44 -14.70
CA TYR A 112 -10.69 2.38 -16.12
C TYR A 112 -11.95 1.56 -16.38
N ARG A 113 -12.76 2.01 -17.34
CA ARG A 113 -13.99 1.33 -17.77
C ARG A 113 -13.73 0.54 -19.04
N LEU A 114 -13.82 -0.79 -18.96
CA LEU A 114 -13.41 -1.73 -20.00
C LEU A 114 -14.33 -1.78 -21.23
N TRP A 115 -15.41 -1.02 -21.29
CA TRP A 115 -16.20 -0.86 -22.52
C TRP A 115 -15.59 0.10 -23.53
N LYS A 116 -14.52 0.81 -23.18
CA LYS A 116 -13.71 1.58 -24.11
C LYS A 116 -12.72 0.68 -24.83
N SER A 117 -12.20 1.14 -25.98
CA SER A 117 -11.15 0.41 -26.70
C SER A 117 -9.97 0.08 -25.80
N PRO A 118 -9.57 -1.19 -25.69
CA PRO A 118 -8.40 -1.61 -24.91
C PRO A 118 -7.12 -0.87 -25.33
N GLN A 119 -6.94 -0.60 -26.63
CA GLN A 119 -5.78 0.12 -27.15
C GLN A 119 -5.72 1.57 -26.64
N LYS A 120 -6.89 2.26 -26.59
CA LYS A 120 -6.96 3.62 -26.06
C LYS A 120 -6.68 3.65 -24.54
N ILE A 121 -7.18 2.65 -23.81
CA ILE A 121 -6.89 2.51 -22.38
C ILE A 121 -5.40 2.26 -22.16
N ALA A 122 -4.80 1.34 -22.92
CA ALA A 122 -3.37 1.05 -22.83
C ALA A 122 -2.50 2.28 -23.15
N ALA A 123 -2.87 3.04 -24.17
CA ALA A 123 -2.16 4.28 -24.53
C ALA A 123 -2.22 5.34 -23.41
N ASP A 124 -3.38 5.52 -22.76
CA ASP A 124 -3.52 6.42 -21.60
C ASP A 124 -2.69 5.93 -20.40
N ILE A 125 -2.71 4.63 -20.12
CA ILE A 125 -1.88 4.03 -19.05
C ILE A 125 -0.40 4.29 -19.33
N ILE A 126 0.08 4.04 -20.55
CA ILE A 126 1.48 4.26 -20.94
C ILE A 126 1.87 5.74 -20.75
N CYS A 127 1.04 6.66 -21.25
CA CYS A 127 1.29 8.09 -21.09
C CYS A 127 1.44 8.48 -19.61
N LYS A 128 0.54 8.01 -18.74
CA LYS A 128 0.59 8.28 -17.30
C LYS A 128 1.79 7.60 -16.61
N LEU A 129 2.14 6.38 -17.01
CA LEU A 129 3.33 5.70 -16.52
C LEU A 129 4.59 6.50 -16.87
N GLU A 130 4.73 6.91 -18.12
CA GLU A 130 5.89 7.64 -18.63
C GLU A 130 6.05 9.01 -17.95
N GLN A 131 4.96 9.75 -17.82
CA GLN A 131 5.00 11.12 -17.31
C GLN A 131 5.09 11.21 -15.78
N SER A 132 4.53 10.25 -15.06
CA SER A 132 4.35 10.41 -13.62
C SER A 132 4.90 9.26 -12.76
N VAL A 133 4.91 8.03 -13.26
CA VAL A 133 5.25 6.85 -12.44
C VAL A 133 6.70 6.44 -12.61
N LEU A 134 7.14 6.27 -13.85
CA LEU A 134 8.52 5.83 -14.14
C LEU A 134 9.57 6.80 -13.59
N PRO A 135 9.39 8.15 -13.70
CA PRO A 135 10.30 9.09 -13.05
C PRO A 135 10.39 8.91 -11.53
N VAL A 136 9.26 8.67 -10.85
CA VAL A 136 9.25 8.41 -9.41
C VAL A 136 9.90 7.07 -9.08
N PHE A 137 9.65 6.03 -9.86
CA PHE A 137 10.31 4.75 -9.73
C PHE A 137 11.83 4.85 -9.89
N ASP A 138 12.30 5.71 -10.82
CA ASP A 138 13.74 5.91 -11.06
C ASP A 138 14.39 6.76 -9.96
N ILE A 139 13.62 7.62 -9.27
CA ILE A 139 14.08 8.34 -8.09
C ILE A 139 14.09 7.41 -6.87
N LEU A 140 12.97 6.70 -6.60
CA LEU A 140 12.85 5.81 -5.45
C LEU A 140 13.38 4.40 -5.77
N ASN A 141 14.59 4.29 -6.28
CA ASN A 141 15.17 3.04 -6.76
C ASN A 141 16.19 2.41 -5.78
N SER A 142 16.46 3.07 -4.67
CA SER A 142 17.41 2.62 -3.65
C SER A 142 16.94 2.98 -2.25
N ARG A 143 17.49 2.33 -1.24
CA ARG A 143 17.19 2.63 0.17
C ARG A 143 17.55 4.07 0.53
N ASP A 144 18.70 4.55 0.09
CA ASP A 144 19.12 5.93 0.32
C ASP A 144 18.17 6.94 -0.32
N ALA A 145 17.74 6.68 -1.54
CA ALA A 145 16.79 7.53 -2.23
C ALA A 145 15.41 7.50 -1.57
N ILE A 146 14.94 6.32 -1.12
CA ILE A 146 13.67 6.19 -0.39
C ILE A 146 13.73 6.97 0.92
N LEU A 147 14.81 6.81 1.70
CA LEU A 147 15.01 7.55 2.96
C LEU A 147 15.02 9.07 2.76
N LYS A 148 15.57 9.53 1.62
CA LYS A 148 15.75 10.96 1.34
C LYS A 148 14.53 11.61 0.69
N TYR A 149 13.87 10.92 -0.22
CA TYR A 149 12.93 11.54 -1.16
C TYR A 149 11.48 11.02 -1.04
N ARG A 150 11.18 9.99 -0.23
CA ARG A 150 9.84 9.41 -0.15
C ARG A 150 8.76 10.43 0.19
N GLU A 151 9.04 11.33 1.12
CA GLU A 151 8.07 12.34 1.59
C GLU A 151 7.75 13.41 0.53
N ASP A 152 8.61 13.56 -0.50
CA ASP A 152 8.37 14.48 -1.61
C ASP A 152 7.27 13.98 -2.56
N TYR A 153 6.87 12.70 -2.44
CA TYR A 153 5.90 12.03 -3.31
C TYR A 153 4.67 11.50 -2.54
N PRO A 154 3.92 12.33 -1.81
CA PRO A 154 2.82 11.85 -0.96
C PRO A 154 1.68 11.18 -1.74
N ARG A 155 1.47 11.53 -3.02
CA ARG A 155 0.49 10.86 -3.89
C ARG A 155 0.95 9.47 -4.34
N PHE A 156 2.26 9.21 -4.31
CA PHE A 156 2.80 7.90 -4.64
C PHE A 156 2.77 6.94 -3.44
N ASP A 157 2.52 7.45 -2.24
CA ASP A 157 2.50 6.66 -1.01
C ASP A 157 1.25 6.95 -0.18
N GLN A 158 0.21 6.16 -0.41
CA GLN A 158 -1.03 6.22 0.38
C GLN A 158 -0.85 5.75 1.83
N MET A 159 0.27 5.07 2.14
CA MET A 159 0.63 4.58 3.49
C MET A 159 1.64 5.49 4.18
N ASN A 160 1.68 6.77 3.82
CA ASN A 160 2.68 7.74 4.27
C ASN A 160 2.84 7.84 5.81
N HIS A 161 1.79 7.52 6.58
CA HIS A 161 1.85 7.50 8.05
C HIS A 161 2.86 6.47 8.63
N LEU A 162 3.36 5.53 7.83
CA LEU A 162 4.36 4.54 8.26
C LEU A 162 5.81 4.96 7.97
N VAL A 163 6.04 6.15 7.39
CA VAL A 163 7.37 6.58 6.93
C VAL A 163 8.44 6.46 8.01
N LEU A 164 8.17 6.95 9.22
CA LEU A 164 9.15 6.90 10.32
C LEU A 164 9.50 5.46 10.74
N LEU A 165 8.49 4.58 10.85
CA LEU A 165 8.72 3.18 11.21
C LEU A 165 9.50 2.43 10.14
N GLU A 166 9.16 2.64 8.88
CA GLU A 166 9.82 2.00 7.75
C GLU A 166 11.26 2.52 7.55
N ALA A 167 11.48 3.82 7.76
CA ALA A 167 12.83 4.39 7.79
C ALA A 167 13.67 3.78 8.94
N ALA A 168 13.09 3.62 10.14
CA ALA A 168 13.77 2.92 11.23
C ALA A 168 14.16 1.48 10.86
N MET A 169 13.29 0.75 10.13
CA MET A 169 13.59 -0.60 9.66
C MET A 169 14.75 -0.62 8.65
N ILE A 170 14.78 0.33 7.72
CA ILE A 170 15.88 0.43 6.75
C ILE A 170 17.20 0.69 7.47
N TRP A 171 17.26 1.67 8.38
CA TRP A 171 18.46 1.96 9.15
C TRP A 171 18.89 0.81 10.04
N GLY A 172 17.94 0.15 10.73
CA GLY A 172 18.22 -1.01 11.58
C GLY A 172 18.82 -2.19 10.78
N ARG A 173 18.30 -2.46 9.56
CA ARG A 173 18.87 -3.50 8.67
C ARG A 173 20.25 -3.16 8.15
N ARG A 174 20.59 -1.89 8.04
CA ARG A 174 21.92 -1.40 7.65
C ARG A 174 22.91 -1.43 8.83
N GLY A 175 22.45 -1.71 10.05
CA GLY A 175 23.26 -1.72 11.27
C GLY A 175 23.42 -0.34 11.93
N ASP A 176 22.72 0.69 11.44
CA ASP A 176 22.69 2.01 12.08
C ASP A 176 21.62 2.07 13.15
N PHE A 177 21.88 1.40 14.26
CA PHE A 177 20.94 1.31 15.38
C PHE A 177 20.63 2.65 16.06
N PRO A 178 21.56 3.59 16.24
CA PRO A 178 21.26 4.90 16.82
C PRO A 178 20.17 5.64 16.04
N GLU A 179 20.31 5.70 14.69
CA GLU A 179 19.31 6.34 13.83
C GLU A 179 17.99 5.60 13.83
N ALA A 180 18.03 4.26 13.73
CA ALA A 180 16.84 3.43 13.84
C ALA A 180 16.07 3.64 15.15
N CYS A 181 16.77 3.70 16.29
CA CYS A 181 16.19 3.96 17.60
C CYS A 181 15.55 5.36 17.69
N GLY A 182 16.22 6.37 17.13
CA GLY A 182 15.69 7.74 17.10
C GLY A 182 14.38 7.84 16.34
N LEU A 183 14.31 7.26 15.15
CA LEU A 183 13.12 7.23 14.30
C LEU A 183 12.00 6.39 14.93
N PHE A 184 12.34 5.23 15.50
CA PHE A 184 11.37 4.37 16.17
C PHE A 184 10.72 5.08 17.36
N ARG A 185 11.47 5.77 18.21
CA ARG A 185 10.93 6.54 19.34
C ARG A 185 9.97 7.63 18.88
N ARG A 186 10.32 8.35 17.80
CA ARG A 186 9.43 9.37 17.21
C ARG A 186 8.12 8.76 16.73
N TYR A 187 8.18 7.62 16.03
CA TYR A 187 6.98 6.92 15.57
C TYR A 187 6.13 6.42 16.75
N TYR A 188 6.78 5.82 17.76
CA TYR A 188 6.09 5.35 18.97
C TYR A 188 5.36 6.49 19.69
N ALA A 189 6.02 7.64 19.85
CA ALA A 189 5.40 8.83 20.44
C ALA A 189 4.16 9.30 19.65
N GLN A 190 4.21 9.30 18.32
CA GLN A 190 3.03 9.60 17.49
C GLN A 190 1.88 8.62 17.75
N VAL A 191 2.17 7.32 17.75
CA VAL A 191 1.15 6.28 18.03
C VAL A 191 0.53 6.46 19.43
N MET A 192 1.34 6.79 20.43
CA MET A 192 0.84 7.02 21.79
C MET A 192 -0.04 8.29 21.89
N GLU A 193 0.30 9.35 21.17
CA GLU A 193 -0.52 10.56 21.11
C GLU A 193 -1.85 10.31 20.36
N GLU A 194 -1.81 9.60 19.24
CA GLU A 194 -3.02 9.17 18.53
C GLU A 194 -3.91 8.29 19.41
N ARG A 195 -3.30 7.40 20.20
CA ARG A 195 -4.00 6.55 21.15
C ARG A 195 -4.68 7.36 22.24
N LYS A 196 -3.97 8.32 22.82
CA LYS A 196 -4.52 9.26 23.82
C LYS A 196 -5.71 10.02 23.24
N SER A 197 -5.55 10.59 22.05
CA SER A 197 -6.63 11.28 21.34
C SER A 197 -7.82 10.37 21.05
N ALA A 198 -7.59 9.13 20.64
CA ALA A 198 -8.66 8.15 20.38
C ALA A 198 -9.40 7.77 21.68
N SER A 199 -8.68 7.67 22.81
CA SER A 199 -9.27 7.43 24.14
C SER A 199 -10.12 8.62 24.61
N GLU A 200 -9.67 9.84 24.37
CA GLU A 200 -10.36 11.06 24.79
C GLU A 200 -11.52 11.45 23.86
N ASN A 201 -11.32 11.39 22.56
CA ASN A 201 -12.23 11.92 21.54
C ASN A 201 -12.99 10.83 20.79
N GLY A 202 -12.57 9.57 20.88
CA GLY A 202 -13.05 8.46 20.12
C GLY A 202 -12.52 8.45 18.67
N ARG A 203 -12.58 7.29 18.05
CA ARG A 203 -12.20 7.05 16.65
C ARG A 203 -13.44 6.74 15.82
N LYS A 204 -13.58 7.38 14.66
CA LYS A 204 -14.66 7.05 13.71
C LYS A 204 -14.27 5.83 12.86
N ILE A 205 -15.14 4.82 12.86
CA ILE A 205 -15.04 3.65 11.99
C ILE A 205 -16.29 3.55 11.12
N TYR A 206 -16.14 3.08 9.89
CA TYR A 206 -17.28 2.81 9.02
C TYR A 206 -17.72 1.36 9.22
N LEU A 207 -19.01 1.15 9.47
CA LEU A 207 -19.63 -0.16 9.52
C LEU A 207 -20.79 -0.22 8.52
N GLU A 208 -20.94 -1.34 7.85
CA GLU A 208 -22.12 -1.63 7.01
C GLU A 208 -23.28 -2.07 7.88
N LYS A 209 -24.51 -1.84 7.41
CA LYS A 209 -25.72 -2.29 8.09
C LYS A 209 -25.64 -3.80 8.41
N GLY A 210 -25.89 -4.14 9.67
CA GLY A 210 -25.83 -5.51 10.18
C GLY A 210 -24.43 -5.97 10.60
N GLN A 211 -23.38 -5.19 10.37
CA GLN A 211 -22.07 -5.49 10.95
C GLN A 211 -22.05 -5.18 12.45
N SER A 212 -21.35 -6.02 13.20
CA SER A 212 -21.07 -5.79 14.61
C SER A 212 -19.57 -5.73 14.85
N LEU A 213 -19.16 -4.85 15.77
CA LEU A 213 -17.79 -4.74 16.26
C LEU A 213 -17.78 -4.77 17.77
N SER A 214 -17.09 -5.74 18.35
CA SER A 214 -16.80 -5.77 19.78
C SER A 214 -15.40 -5.24 20.03
N TYR A 215 -15.25 -4.34 20.97
CA TYR A 215 -13.98 -3.71 21.31
C TYR A 215 -13.88 -3.42 22.82
N LEU A 216 -12.67 -3.36 23.34
CA LEU A 216 -12.43 -2.87 24.69
C LEU A 216 -12.52 -1.35 24.68
N ASN A 217 -13.51 -0.78 25.37
CA ASN A 217 -13.63 0.66 25.53
C ASN A 217 -12.59 1.15 26.55
N GLU A 218 -11.61 1.93 26.11
CA GLU A 218 -10.50 2.42 26.95
C GLU A 218 -10.94 3.42 28.01
N ARG A 219 -12.11 4.07 27.85
CA ARG A 219 -12.69 4.97 28.86
C ARG A 219 -13.31 4.21 30.02
N THR A 220 -13.98 3.10 29.73
CA THR A 220 -14.77 2.36 30.72
C THR A 220 -14.07 1.11 31.22
N GLY A 221 -13.04 0.65 30.51
CA GLY A 221 -12.37 -0.63 30.76
C GLY A 221 -13.23 -1.86 30.47
N LYS A 222 -14.39 -1.68 29.82
CA LYS A 222 -15.35 -2.76 29.53
C LYS A 222 -15.38 -3.10 28.04
N THR A 223 -15.66 -4.35 27.74
CA THR A 223 -15.96 -4.75 26.34
C THR A 223 -17.33 -4.23 25.96
N GLU A 224 -17.37 -3.45 24.89
CA GLU A 224 -18.59 -2.93 24.28
C GLU A 224 -18.78 -3.52 22.89
N THR A 225 -20.04 -3.63 22.47
CA THR A 225 -20.38 -4.09 21.13
C THR A 225 -21.26 -3.05 20.45
N VAL A 226 -20.81 -2.58 19.30
CA VAL A 226 -21.59 -1.71 18.40
C VAL A 226 -22.18 -2.59 17.32
N LEU A 227 -23.52 -2.58 17.20
CA LEU A 227 -24.24 -3.15 16.07
C LEU A 227 -24.66 -2.02 15.13
N ALA A 228 -24.27 -2.11 13.87
CA ALA A 228 -24.63 -1.11 12.88
C ALA A 228 -26.06 -1.31 12.37
N GLU A 229 -27.02 -0.54 12.88
CA GLU A 229 -28.42 -0.53 12.42
C GLU A 229 -28.56 0.01 11.00
N LYS A 230 -27.64 0.88 10.59
CA LYS A 230 -27.49 1.45 9.24
C LYS A 230 -26.02 1.56 8.85
N SER A 231 -25.73 1.56 7.56
CA SER A 231 -24.36 1.84 7.09
C SER A 231 -23.95 3.29 7.43
N GLY A 232 -22.79 3.46 8.05
CA GLY A 232 -22.32 4.78 8.47
C GLY A 232 -21.11 4.75 9.39
N TYR A 233 -20.71 5.94 9.85
CA TYR A 233 -19.61 6.09 10.78
C TYR A 233 -20.10 6.00 12.23
N TYR A 234 -19.40 5.17 13.00
CA TYR A 234 -19.62 4.97 14.43
C TYR A 234 -18.40 5.40 15.20
N THR A 235 -18.60 6.04 16.35
CA THR A 235 -17.50 6.45 17.22
C THR A 235 -17.21 5.32 18.22
N ILE A 236 -15.94 4.89 18.25
CA ILE A 236 -15.43 3.90 19.22
C ILE A 236 -14.26 4.47 20.00
N PHE A 237 -14.13 4.08 21.27
CA PHE A 237 -13.05 4.51 22.16
C PHE A 237 -12.05 3.37 22.36
N HIS A 238 -11.39 2.99 21.25
CA HIS A 238 -10.49 1.86 21.22
C HIS A 238 -9.26 2.15 20.36
N SER A 239 -8.10 1.76 20.86
CA SER A 239 -6.88 1.68 20.06
C SER A 239 -6.50 0.22 19.78
N PRO A 240 -5.84 -0.09 18.65
CA PRO A 240 -5.46 -1.46 18.31
C PRO A 240 -4.36 -1.99 19.25
N GLN A 241 -4.71 -2.83 20.22
CA GLN A 241 -3.74 -3.46 21.14
C GLN A 241 -2.69 -4.27 20.38
N ALA A 242 -3.09 -4.99 19.33
CA ALA A 242 -2.18 -5.77 18.51
C ALA A 242 -1.03 -4.95 17.92
N HIS A 243 -1.29 -3.69 17.55
CA HIS A 243 -0.25 -2.80 17.05
C HIS A 243 0.75 -2.41 18.14
N LEU A 244 0.27 -2.14 19.35
CA LEU A 244 1.15 -1.81 20.48
C LEU A 244 2.06 -2.97 20.87
N GLU A 245 1.53 -4.19 20.92
CA GLU A 245 2.34 -5.39 21.19
C GLU A 245 3.40 -5.62 20.11
N TYR A 246 3.05 -5.38 18.86
CA TYR A 246 4.01 -5.40 17.76
C TYR A 246 5.12 -4.34 17.95
N LEU A 247 4.79 -3.12 18.34
CA LEU A 247 5.78 -2.07 18.61
C LEU A 247 6.69 -2.42 19.79
N LYS A 248 6.17 -3.07 20.83
CA LYS A 248 6.98 -3.57 21.95
C LYS A 248 7.97 -4.65 21.49
N GLN A 249 7.56 -5.56 20.61
CA GLN A 249 8.46 -6.55 20.02
C GLN A 249 9.58 -5.88 19.19
N LEU A 250 9.26 -4.85 18.42
CA LEU A 250 10.27 -4.10 17.66
C LEU A 250 11.23 -3.35 18.59
N ALA A 251 10.73 -2.72 19.66
CA ALA A 251 11.56 -2.06 20.66
C ALA A 251 12.56 -3.03 21.29
N SER A 252 12.13 -4.26 21.60
CA SER A 252 13.01 -5.33 22.09
C SER A 252 14.12 -5.68 21.10
N GLN A 253 13.82 -5.75 19.80
CA GLN A 253 14.84 -6.02 18.77
C GLN A 253 15.89 -4.89 18.65
N LEU A 254 15.52 -3.66 18.98
CA LEU A 254 16.43 -2.51 19.01
C LEU A 254 17.08 -2.28 20.38
N ASN A 255 16.85 -3.17 21.35
CA ASN A 255 17.27 -3.02 22.75
C ASN A 255 16.81 -1.67 23.38
N ILE A 256 15.63 -1.20 23.01
CA ILE A 256 15.04 0.01 23.61
C ILE A 256 14.26 -0.40 24.86
N PRO A 257 14.62 0.08 26.07
CA PRO A 257 13.85 -0.16 27.29
C PRO A 257 12.44 0.44 27.13
N LEU A 258 11.41 -0.34 27.39
CA LEU A 258 10.00 0.08 27.29
C LEU A 258 9.65 1.23 28.26
N GLU A 259 10.39 1.30 29.38
CA GLU A 259 10.26 2.38 30.40
C GLU A 259 10.71 3.75 29.87
N ASN A 260 11.47 3.76 28.75
CA ASN A 260 11.99 4.96 28.10
C ASN A 260 11.25 5.30 26.77
N LEU A 261 10.10 4.70 26.56
CA LEU A 261 9.25 4.93 25.39
C LEU A 261 8.05 5.81 25.73
#